data_cb7babc337c1de86760532aa2709915e
#
_entry.id   cb7babc337c1de86760532aa2709915e
#
_cell.length_a   1.000
_cell.length_b   1.000
_cell.length_c   1.000
_cell.angle_alpha   90.00
_cell.angle_beta   90.00
_cell.angle_gamma   90.00
#
_symmetry.space_group_name_H-M   'P 1'
#
loop_
_entity.id
_entity.type
_entity.pdbx_description
1 polymer ?
#
loop_
_entity_poly.entity_id
_entity_poly.type
_entity_poly.pdbx_seq_one_letter_code
_entity_poly.pdbx_strand_id
1 'polypeptide(L)'
;MRGAGKACPQPHGYRMAEVKVKFTAGDDTIRITCPDRDALLAEVRVRLAARRGFTLATLNVDHLEKLRHDARFRAAYRAHDLVVADGNPIVWLSKIARRPVKLVPGSELVEPLARIAAETGAPVALIAGSIQAADAAAAHLGRVAPGLDVVMTAAPGFPFDPEGPEAQALVERLKSSGARLCLLGVGAPRQERFAVLAARALPQTGFASVGAGLDFLAGLQKRAPAAVRGARMEWLWRALSSPRRLGPRYVKGAAILPGHLRDALRLRGQD
;
A
#
# COMPACT_ATOMS: atom_id res chain seq x y z
N MET A 1 3.63 25.14 43.25
CA MET A 1 4.82 24.77 42.45
C MET A 1 4.36 23.79 41.37
N ARG A 2 4.30 24.24 40.10
CA ARG A 2 3.87 23.43 38.97
C ARG A 2 5.09 22.79 38.36
N GLY A 3 5.19 21.46 38.42
CA GLY A 3 6.25 20.70 37.78
C GLY A 3 6.12 20.73 36.26
N ALA A 4 7.10 21.34 35.61
CA ALA A 4 7.25 21.32 34.16
C ALA A 4 7.55 19.89 33.69
N GLY A 5 6.62 19.25 32.99
CA GLY A 5 6.82 17.99 32.30
C GLY A 5 7.91 18.17 31.24
N LYS A 6 9.03 17.49 31.40
CA LYS A 6 10.09 17.41 30.39
C LYS A 6 9.52 16.71 29.14
N ALA A 7 9.45 17.45 28.05
CA ALA A 7 9.14 16.90 26.75
C ALA A 7 10.19 15.83 26.40
N CYS A 8 9.74 14.63 26.04
CA CYS A 8 10.57 13.55 25.56
C CYS A 8 11.33 14.03 24.31
N PRO A 9 12.67 13.88 24.20
CA PRO A 9 13.42 14.29 23.02
C PRO A 9 12.92 13.48 21.82
N GLN A 10 12.42 14.18 20.80
CA GLN A 10 12.08 13.59 19.50
C GLN A 10 13.36 12.97 18.92
N PRO A 11 13.39 11.68 18.57
CA PRO A 11 14.53 11.13 17.86
C PRO A 11 14.70 11.90 16.56
N HIS A 12 15.92 12.28 16.21
CA HIS A 12 16.28 13.04 15.03
C HIS A 12 15.60 12.44 13.80
N GLY A 13 14.53 13.11 13.36
CA GLY A 13 13.65 12.61 12.30
C GLY A 13 14.42 12.50 10.99
N TYR A 14 14.47 11.31 10.44
CA TYR A 14 14.68 11.13 9.01
C TYR A 14 13.59 11.96 8.29
N ARG A 15 13.97 13.16 7.81
CA ARG A 15 13.08 14.00 7.03
C ARG A 15 13.04 13.39 5.63
N MET A 16 11.97 12.65 5.32
CA MET A 16 11.76 12.21 3.94
C MET A 16 11.87 13.43 3.02
N ALA A 17 12.67 13.33 1.96
CA ALA A 17 12.71 14.36 0.94
C ALA A 17 11.30 14.62 0.42
N GLU A 18 10.87 15.87 0.37
CA GLU A 18 9.52 16.22 -0.10
C GLU A 18 9.36 15.79 -1.55
N VAL A 19 8.51 14.78 -1.77
CA VAL A 19 8.19 14.31 -3.12
C VAL A 19 7.14 15.22 -3.71
N LYS A 20 7.50 15.95 -4.77
CA LYS A 20 6.63 16.94 -5.40
C LYS A 20 5.74 16.39 -6.52
N VAL A 21 5.80 15.07 -6.81
CA VAL A 21 4.95 14.49 -7.85
C VAL A 21 3.53 14.27 -7.35
N LYS A 22 2.59 14.72 -8.17
CA LYS A 22 1.15 14.64 -7.91
C LYS A 22 0.38 14.22 -9.16
N PHE A 23 -0.76 13.59 -8.97
CA PHE A 23 -1.63 13.11 -10.05
C PHE A 23 -3.05 13.64 -9.83
N THR A 24 -3.64 14.22 -10.86
CA THR A 24 -5.02 14.66 -10.84
C THR A 24 -5.97 13.46 -10.87
N ALA A 25 -6.96 13.43 -9.99
CA ALA A 25 -7.96 12.38 -9.92
C ALA A 25 -9.34 12.99 -9.60
N GLY A 26 -10.18 13.18 -10.60
CA GLY A 26 -11.41 13.97 -10.48
C GLY A 26 -11.04 15.40 -10.06
N ASP A 27 -11.70 15.92 -9.01
CA ASP A 27 -11.47 17.27 -8.47
C ASP A 27 -10.31 17.32 -7.45
N ASP A 28 -9.63 16.19 -7.22
CA ASP A 28 -8.59 16.05 -6.21
C ASP A 28 -7.20 15.81 -6.80
N THR A 29 -6.21 15.94 -5.94
CA THR A 29 -4.80 15.64 -6.25
C THR A 29 -4.26 14.59 -5.32
N ILE A 30 -3.75 13.49 -5.89
CA ILE A 30 -3.07 12.41 -5.15
C ILE A 30 -1.56 12.61 -5.23
N ARG A 31 -0.89 12.61 -4.09
CA ARG A 31 0.56 12.80 -4.00
C ARG A 31 1.27 11.47 -3.72
N ILE A 32 2.42 11.28 -4.36
CA ILE A 32 3.40 10.29 -3.90
C ILE A 32 4.14 10.94 -2.73
N THR A 33 4.24 10.24 -1.60
CA THR A 33 4.91 10.75 -0.39
C THR A 33 6.26 10.11 -0.15
N CYS A 34 6.50 8.90 -0.67
CA CYS A 34 7.78 8.22 -0.57
C CYS A 34 8.40 8.06 -1.96
N PRO A 35 9.64 8.53 -2.19
CA PRO A 35 10.27 8.51 -3.51
C PRO A 35 10.68 7.12 -3.98
N ASP A 36 11.00 6.23 -3.06
CA ASP A 36 11.48 4.88 -3.35
C ASP A 36 11.26 3.92 -2.17
N ARG A 37 11.67 2.66 -2.38
CA ARG A 37 11.53 1.57 -1.43
C ARG A 37 12.35 1.78 -0.15
N ASP A 38 13.58 2.28 -0.28
CA ASP A 38 14.49 2.41 0.86
C ASP A 38 13.99 3.49 1.81
N ALA A 39 13.55 4.63 1.29
CA ALA A 39 12.91 5.69 2.05
C ALA A 39 11.64 5.20 2.76
N LEU A 40 10.79 4.43 2.05
CA LEU A 40 9.59 3.83 2.64
C LEU A 40 9.93 2.89 3.79
N LEU A 41 10.86 1.93 3.59
CA LEU A 41 11.19 0.93 4.59
C LEU A 41 11.87 1.54 5.82
N ALA A 42 12.69 2.58 5.63
CA ALA A 42 13.28 3.35 6.72
C ALA A 42 12.20 4.04 7.58
N GLU A 43 11.23 4.72 6.95
CA GLU A 43 10.12 5.37 7.67
C GLU A 43 9.23 4.36 8.39
N VAL A 44 8.91 3.22 7.76
CA VAL A 44 8.14 2.15 8.42
C VAL A 44 8.87 1.61 9.64
N ARG A 45 10.19 1.38 9.55
CA ARG A 45 11.01 0.92 10.69
C ARG A 45 10.95 1.91 11.86
N VAL A 46 11.12 3.20 11.57
CA VAL A 46 11.03 4.25 12.59
C VAL A 46 9.66 4.29 13.25
N ARG A 47 8.59 4.20 12.47
CA ARG A 47 7.22 4.23 13.00
C ARG A 47 6.90 3.00 13.86
N LEU A 48 7.23 1.79 13.39
CA LEU A 48 6.99 0.57 14.15
C LEU A 48 7.80 0.56 15.47
N ALA A 49 9.07 0.96 15.44
CA ALA A 49 9.89 1.06 16.63
C ALA A 49 9.32 2.09 17.64
N ALA A 50 8.80 3.21 17.15
CA ALA A 50 8.20 4.27 17.97
C ALA A 50 6.74 3.98 18.38
N ARG A 51 6.17 2.82 18.04
CA ARG A 51 4.75 2.49 18.24
C ARG A 51 3.80 3.53 17.62
N ARG A 52 4.17 4.09 16.49
CA ARG A 52 3.37 5.04 15.72
C ARG A 52 2.81 4.35 14.49
N GLY A 53 1.50 4.26 14.37
CA GLY A 53 0.85 3.67 13.20
C GLY A 53 1.04 4.51 11.93
N PHE A 54 0.59 3.94 10.83
CA PHE A 54 0.60 4.58 9.50
C PHE A 54 -0.39 3.89 8.57
N THR A 55 -0.72 4.56 7.48
CA THR A 55 -1.44 3.98 6.36
C THR A 55 -0.57 4.06 5.11
N LEU A 56 -0.39 2.92 4.42
CA LEU A 56 0.42 2.80 3.21
C LEU A 56 -0.45 2.35 2.03
N ALA A 57 -0.42 3.11 0.94
CA ALA A 57 -1.03 2.75 -0.34
C ALA A 57 -0.01 2.72 -1.48
N THR A 58 -0.27 1.88 -2.49
CA THR A 58 0.57 1.71 -3.68
C THR A 58 -0.20 2.18 -4.91
N LEU A 59 0.12 3.41 -5.39
CA LEU A 59 -0.61 4.06 -6.46
C LEU A 59 -0.23 3.49 -7.83
N ASN A 60 -1.22 3.00 -8.57
CA ASN A 60 -1.08 2.55 -9.95
C ASN A 60 -2.16 3.15 -10.86
N VAL A 61 -2.10 2.85 -12.17
CA VAL A 61 -3.02 3.42 -13.16
C VAL A 61 -4.46 2.97 -12.96
N ASP A 62 -4.69 1.73 -12.53
CA ASP A 62 -6.04 1.24 -12.21
C ASP A 62 -6.63 2.00 -11.01
N HIS A 63 -5.78 2.36 -10.03
CA HIS A 63 -6.22 3.21 -8.93
C HIS A 63 -6.53 4.63 -9.42
N LEU A 64 -5.70 5.22 -10.28
CA LEU A 64 -5.98 6.54 -10.85
C LEU A 64 -7.29 6.57 -11.62
N GLU A 65 -7.60 5.52 -12.38
CA GLU A 65 -8.88 5.40 -13.10
C GLU A 65 -10.06 5.37 -12.13
N LYS A 66 -10.02 4.52 -11.10
CA LYS A 66 -11.08 4.42 -10.08
C LYS A 66 -11.25 5.71 -9.28
N LEU A 67 -10.15 6.35 -8.91
CA LEU A 67 -10.14 7.61 -8.18
C LEU A 67 -10.86 8.75 -8.91
N ARG A 68 -10.97 8.71 -10.24
CA ARG A 68 -11.73 9.71 -11.02
C ARG A 68 -13.23 9.69 -10.70
N HIS A 69 -13.77 8.53 -10.35
CA HIS A 69 -15.20 8.29 -10.22
C HIS A 69 -15.66 7.98 -8.80
N ASP A 70 -14.73 7.61 -7.89
CA ASP A 70 -15.03 7.23 -6.51
C ASP A 70 -14.50 8.28 -5.53
N ALA A 71 -15.39 9.15 -5.06
CA ALA A 71 -15.07 10.21 -4.09
C ALA A 71 -14.60 9.63 -2.72
N ARG A 72 -15.18 8.50 -2.27
CA ARG A 72 -14.77 7.85 -1.01
C ARG A 72 -13.36 7.27 -1.13
N PHE A 73 -13.02 6.70 -2.29
CA PHE A 73 -11.68 6.22 -2.56
C PHE A 73 -10.65 7.37 -2.62
N ARG A 74 -11.02 8.51 -3.26
CA ARG A 74 -10.18 9.72 -3.23
C ARG A 74 -9.93 10.21 -1.82
N ALA A 75 -10.97 10.31 -0.99
CA ALA A 75 -10.84 10.72 0.40
C ALA A 75 -9.92 9.78 1.19
N ALA A 76 -10.04 8.47 1.00
CA ALA A 76 -9.14 7.50 1.61
C ALA A 76 -7.70 7.70 1.14
N TYR A 77 -7.44 7.85 -0.16
CA TYR A 77 -6.08 8.06 -0.67
C TYR A 77 -5.42 9.33 -0.13
N ARG A 78 -6.17 10.42 0.00
CA ARG A 78 -5.67 11.68 0.58
C ARG A 78 -5.32 11.55 2.07
N ALA A 79 -5.96 10.63 2.76
CA ALA A 79 -5.72 10.37 4.18
C ALA A 79 -4.56 9.41 4.45
N HIS A 80 -3.99 8.79 3.39
CA HIS A 80 -2.83 7.92 3.56
C HIS A 80 -1.57 8.71 3.89
N ASP A 81 -0.82 8.24 4.88
CA ASP A 81 0.48 8.83 5.28
C ASP A 81 1.57 8.55 4.24
N LEU A 82 1.62 7.32 3.77
CA LEU A 82 2.66 6.79 2.89
C LEU A 82 2.02 6.34 1.57
N VAL A 83 2.45 6.96 0.48
CA VAL A 83 2.00 6.60 -0.88
C VAL A 83 3.21 6.43 -1.76
N VAL A 84 3.33 5.26 -2.39
CA VAL A 84 4.42 4.91 -3.32
C VAL A 84 3.90 4.67 -4.73
N ALA A 85 4.80 4.71 -5.71
CA ALA A 85 4.47 4.45 -7.12
C ALA A 85 4.50 2.94 -7.39
N ASP A 86 3.35 2.36 -7.76
CA ASP A 86 3.20 0.97 -8.21
C ASP A 86 2.81 0.93 -9.69
N GLY A 87 3.72 0.48 -10.50
CA GLY A 87 3.54 0.39 -11.95
C GLY A 87 4.35 1.42 -12.75
N ASN A 88 4.90 0.94 -13.86
CA ASN A 88 5.79 1.73 -14.72
C ASN A 88 5.17 3.03 -15.24
N PRO A 89 3.87 3.11 -15.63
CA PRO A 89 3.31 4.37 -16.11
C PRO A 89 3.38 5.50 -15.08
N ILE A 90 3.20 5.22 -13.79
CA ILE A 90 3.35 6.22 -12.71
C ILE A 90 4.79 6.74 -12.67
N VAL A 91 5.77 5.84 -12.76
CA VAL A 91 7.20 6.18 -12.79
C VAL A 91 7.56 6.98 -14.05
N TRP A 92 7.03 6.62 -15.23
CA TRP A 92 7.29 7.36 -16.46
C TRP A 92 6.73 8.78 -16.41
N LEU A 93 5.49 8.94 -15.93
CA LEU A 93 4.87 10.26 -15.77
C LEU A 93 5.65 11.13 -14.76
N SER A 94 6.18 10.55 -13.68
CA SER A 94 7.00 11.28 -12.72
C SER A 94 8.31 11.79 -13.33
N LYS A 95 8.94 11.00 -14.21
CA LYS A 95 10.15 11.39 -14.94
C LYS A 95 9.87 12.51 -15.96
N ILE A 96 8.74 12.42 -16.68
CA ILE A 96 8.29 13.46 -17.60
C ILE A 96 8.05 14.78 -16.86
N ALA A 97 7.45 14.72 -15.67
CA ALA A 97 7.26 15.86 -14.79
C ALA A 97 8.55 16.40 -14.15
N ARG A 98 9.74 15.82 -14.43
CA ARG A 98 11.04 16.13 -13.78
C ARG A 98 11.05 15.95 -12.25
N ARG A 99 10.18 15.10 -11.73
CA ARG A 99 10.04 14.77 -10.29
C ARG A 99 10.09 13.26 -10.10
N PRO A 100 11.24 12.62 -10.42
CA PRO A 100 11.33 11.17 -10.54
C PRO A 100 11.11 10.46 -9.21
N VAL A 101 10.31 9.40 -9.27
CA VAL A 101 10.18 8.39 -8.20
C VAL A 101 10.56 7.03 -8.75
N LYS A 102 10.91 6.09 -7.86
CA LYS A 102 11.21 4.71 -8.25
C LYS A 102 9.96 3.82 -8.14
N LEU A 103 9.97 2.72 -8.87
CA LEU A 103 8.94 1.70 -8.82
C LEU A 103 9.00 0.95 -7.48
N VAL A 104 7.86 0.87 -6.81
CA VAL A 104 7.69 0.13 -5.54
C VAL A 104 6.40 -0.70 -5.62
N PRO A 105 6.44 -1.91 -6.20
CA PRO A 105 5.28 -2.77 -6.29
C PRO A 105 4.81 -3.23 -4.90
N GLY A 106 3.50 -3.11 -4.63
CA GLY A 106 2.93 -3.52 -3.35
C GLY A 106 3.21 -4.98 -3.01
N SER A 107 3.19 -5.86 -4.02
CA SER A 107 3.49 -7.28 -3.85
C SER A 107 4.95 -7.57 -3.42
N GLU A 108 5.87 -6.64 -3.65
CA GLU A 108 7.28 -6.78 -3.26
C GLU A 108 7.57 -6.19 -1.88
N LEU A 109 6.57 -5.58 -1.26
CA LEU A 109 6.69 -5.01 0.08
C LEU A 109 6.39 -6.01 1.20
N VAL A 110 5.66 -7.10 0.92
CA VAL A 110 5.17 -8.03 1.94
C VAL A 110 6.31 -8.61 2.79
N GLU A 111 7.30 -9.22 2.17
CA GLU A 111 8.45 -9.79 2.90
C GLU A 111 9.32 -8.73 3.60
N PRO A 112 9.70 -7.59 2.97
CA PRO A 112 10.44 -6.54 3.67
C PRO A 112 9.71 -5.96 4.88
N LEU A 113 8.40 -5.76 4.78
CA LEU A 113 7.59 -5.28 5.90
C LEU A 113 7.53 -6.31 7.03
N ALA A 114 7.41 -7.60 6.70
CA ALA A 114 7.46 -8.68 7.68
C ALA A 114 8.82 -8.77 8.39
N ARG A 115 9.94 -8.59 7.66
CA ARG A 115 11.28 -8.55 8.28
C ARG A 115 11.42 -7.38 9.24
N ILE A 116 10.96 -6.18 8.87
CA ILE A 116 10.96 -5.02 9.76
C ILE A 116 10.09 -5.27 10.99
N ALA A 117 8.92 -5.91 10.82
CA ALA A 117 8.06 -6.27 11.94
C ALA A 117 8.78 -7.23 12.91
N ALA A 118 9.46 -8.27 12.40
CA ALA A 118 10.27 -9.17 13.21
C ALA A 118 11.40 -8.44 13.94
N GLU A 119 12.16 -7.58 13.24
CA GLU A 119 13.25 -6.77 13.81
C GLU A 119 12.78 -5.82 14.92
N THR A 120 11.57 -5.28 14.80
CA THR A 120 11.01 -4.32 15.76
C THR A 120 10.10 -4.96 16.81
N GLY A 121 9.94 -6.28 16.78
CA GLY A 121 9.03 -7.02 17.66
C GLY A 121 7.57 -6.57 17.50
N ALA A 122 7.15 -6.19 16.28
CA ALA A 122 5.80 -5.75 16.00
C ALA A 122 4.93 -6.94 15.58
N PRO A 123 3.88 -7.33 16.35
CA PRO A 123 2.98 -8.41 15.94
C PRO A 123 2.23 -8.06 14.66
N VAL A 124 2.03 -9.04 13.78
CA VAL A 124 1.48 -8.85 12.42
C VAL A 124 0.12 -9.52 12.27
N ALA A 125 -0.80 -8.81 11.63
CA ALA A 125 -2.05 -9.37 11.13
C ALA A 125 -2.04 -9.42 9.60
N LEU A 126 -2.64 -10.47 9.03
CA LEU A 126 -2.81 -10.65 7.59
C LEU A 126 -4.30 -10.72 7.26
N ILE A 127 -4.76 -9.81 6.39
CA ILE A 127 -6.15 -9.82 5.89
C ILE A 127 -6.09 -9.98 4.37
N ALA A 128 -6.49 -11.16 3.88
CA ALA A 128 -6.42 -11.52 2.46
C ALA A 128 -7.82 -11.73 1.85
N GLY A 129 -7.87 -12.01 0.55
CA GLY A 129 -9.11 -12.30 -0.16
C GLY A 129 -9.70 -13.68 0.15
N SER A 130 -8.92 -14.60 0.75
CA SER A 130 -9.37 -15.88 1.29
C SER A 130 -8.53 -16.26 2.50
N ILE A 131 -9.10 -17.09 3.38
CA ILE A 131 -8.37 -17.55 4.58
C ILE A 131 -7.17 -18.42 4.18
N GLN A 132 -7.30 -19.23 3.14
CA GLN A 132 -6.20 -20.04 2.61
C GLN A 132 -5.02 -19.15 2.15
N ALA A 133 -5.31 -17.99 1.52
CA ALA A 133 -4.27 -17.04 1.14
C ALA A 133 -3.59 -16.43 2.36
N ALA A 134 -4.34 -16.05 3.38
CA ALA A 134 -3.81 -15.47 4.61
C ALA A 134 -2.91 -16.47 5.36
N ASP A 135 -3.37 -17.71 5.55
CA ASP A 135 -2.65 -18.75 6.28
C ASP A 135 -1.39 -19.21 5.53
N ALA A 136 -1.48 -19.40 4.20
CA ALA A 136 -0.32 -19.75 3.39
C ALA A 136 0.74 -18.63 3.37
N ALA A 137 0.29 -17.36 3.30
CA ALA A 137 1.19 -16.22 3.42
C ALA A 137 1.84 -16.16 4.81
N ALA A 138 1.10 -16.42 5.90
CA ALA A 138 1.65 -16.48 7.25
C ALA A 138 2.72 -17.57 7.39
N ALA A 139 2.45 -18.76 6.87
CA ALA A 139 3.41 -19.87 6.86
C ALA A 139 4.68 -19.55 6.04
N HIS A 140 4.53 -18.87 4.90
CA HIS A 140 5.67 -18.39 4.09
C HIS A 140 6.49 -17.35 4.85
N LEU A 141 5.84 -16.34 5.42
CA LEU A 141 6.49 -15.25 6.13
C LEU A 141 7.22 -15.72 7.38
N GLY A 142 6.69 -16.71 8.11
CA GLY A 142 7.38 -17.33 9.24
C GLY A 142 8.72 -17.98 8.86
N ARG A 143 8.84 -18.50 7.63
CA ARG A 143 10.11 -19.06 7.11
C ARG A 143 11.12 -18.00 6.68
N VAL A 144 10.66 -16.89 6.07
CA VAL A 144 11.57 -15.87 5.47
C VAL A 144 11.88 -14.71 6.40
N ALA A 145 11.15 -14.58 7.50
CA ALA A 145 11.35 -13.57 8.54
C ALA A 145 11.37 -14.24 9.93
N PRO A 146 12.48 -14.87 10.32
CA PRO A 146 12.60 -15.49 11.63
C PRO A 146 12.30 -14.52 12.77
N GLY A 147 11.52 -14.96 13.76
CA GLY A 147 11.05 -14.12 14.86
C GLY A 147 9.80 -13.28 14.55
N LEU A 148 9.21 -13.43 13.38
CA LEU A 148 7.93 -12.79 13.05
C LEU A 148 6.82 -13.44 13.89
N ASP A 149 6.05 -12.58 14.58
CA ASP A 149 4.87 -12.99 15.33
C ASP A 149 3.60 -12.65 14.51
N VAL A 150 2.98 -13.67 13.89
CA VAL A 150 1.70 -13.52 13.18
C VAL A 150 0.56 -13.85 14.14
N VAL A 151 -0.05 -12.83 14.70
CA VAL A 151 -1.09 -12.92 15.74
C VAL A 151 -2.51 -13.07 15.20
N MET A 152 -2.72 -12.80 13.90
CA MET A 152 -4.05 -12.88 13.29
C MET A 152 -3.97 -13.13 11.79
N THR A 153 -4.77 -14.07 11.29
CA THR A 153 -5.14 -14.22 9.89
C THR A 153 -6.65 -14.02 9.74
N ALA A 154 -7.08 -13.39 8.65
CA ALA A 154 -8.49 -13.20 8.35
C ALA A 154 -8.75 -13.05 6.85
N ALA A 155 -9.99 -13.36 6.47
CA ALA A 155 -10.54 -13.09 5.16
C ALA A 155 -11.98 -12.62 5.32
N PRO A 156 -12.31 -11.38 4.94
CA PRO A 156 -13.69 -10.93 4.93
C PRO A 156 -14.48 -11.59 3.79
N GLY A 157 -15.80 -11.62 3.96
CA GLY A 157 -16.72 -12.09 2.92
C GLY A 157 -16.64 -11.26 1.64
N PHE A 158 -17.15 -11.82 0.56
CA PHE A 158 -17.23 -11.11 -0.71
C PHE A 158 -18.72 -10.90 -1.11
N PRO A 159 -19.14 -9.66 -1.42
CA PRO A 159 -18.35 -8.42 -1.49
C PRO A 159 -18.05 -7.82 -0.09
N PHE A 160 -16.80 -7.44 0.18
CA PHE A 160 -16.41 -6.79 1.43
C PHE A 160 -16.79 -5.31 1.42
N ASP A 161 -17.59 -4.87 2.39
CA ASP A 161 -17.84 -3.45 2.66
C ASP A 161 -16.89 -2.94 3.74
N PRO A 162 -15.93 -2.05 3.41
CA PRO A 162 -14.96 -1.55 4.37
C PRO A 162 -15.53 -0.61 5.45
N GLU A 163 -16.81 -0.25 5.36
CA GLU A 163 -17.54 0.58 6.33
C GLU A 163 -18.69 -0.19 7.01
N GLY A 164 -18.89 -1.46 6.62
CA GLY A 164 -19.96 -2.31 7.13
C GLY A 164 -19.65 -2.99 8.47
N PRO A 165 -20.61 -3.76 9.00
CA PRO A 165 -20.47 -4.46 10.28
C PRO A 165 -19.27 -5.42 10.34
N GLU A 166 -18.98 -6.10 9.24
CA GLU A 166 -17.83 -7.02 9.15
C GLU A 166 -16.50 -6.28 9.29
N ALA A 167 -16.39 -5.07 8.72
CA ALA A 167 -15.20 -4.23 8.88
C ALA A 167 -15.03 -3.80 10.35
N GLN A 168 -16.11 -3.45 11.03
CA GLN A 168 -16.09 -3.13 12.45
C GLN A 168 -15.65 -4.33 13.30
N ALA A 169 -16.17 -5.53 13.01
CA ALA A 169 -15.76 -6.76 13.68
C ALA A 169 -14.27 -7.07 13.44
N LEU A 170 -13.75 -6.82 12.23
CA LEU A 170 -12.32 -6.95 11.94
C LEU A 170 -11.46 -5.96 12.74
N VAL A 171 -11.90 -4.72 12.92
CA VAL A 171 -11.21 -3.73 13.76
C VAL A 171 -11.14 -4.19 15.21
N GLU A 172 -12.23 -4.70 15.78
CA GLU A 172 -12.21 -5.23 17.15
C GLU A 172 -11.30 -6.47 17.30
N ARG A 173 -11.29 -7.36 16.30
CA ARG A 173 -10.37 -8.49 16.28
C ARG A 173 -8.90 -8.04 16.19
N LEU A 174 -8.59 -7.04 15.37
CA LEU A 174 -7.25 -6.44 15.29
C LEU A 174 -6.83 -5.83 16.62
N LYS A 175 -7.74 -5.12 17.28
CA LYS A 175 -7.52 -4.53 18.61
C LYS A 175 -7.19 -5.60 19.64
N SER A 176 -8.00 -6.66 19.71
CA SER A 176 -7.81 -7.77 20.66
C SER A 176 -6.54 -8.59 20.36
N SER A 177 -6.12 -8.69 19.10
CA SER A 177 -4.90 -9.41 18.71
C SER A 177 -3.61 -8.69 19.09
N GLY A 178 -3.66 -7.41 19.40
CA GLY A 178 -2.48 -6.60 19.66
C GLY A 178 -1.60 -6.35 18.42
N ALA A 179 -2.11 -6.57 17.20
CA ALA A 179 -1.37 -6.37 15.96
C ALA A 179 -0.90 -4.92 15.82
N ARG A 180 0.36 -4.77 15.42
CA ARG A 180 0.99 -3.46 15.19
C ARG A 180 1.31 -3.19 13.73
N LEU A 181 1.27 -4.23 12.89
CA LEU A 181 1.29 -4.12 11.45
C LEU A 181 0.18 -5.01 10.88
N CYS A 182 -0.65 -4.45 10.00
CA CYS A 182 -1.68 -5.19 9.27
C CYS A 182 -1.39 -5.11 7.77
N LEU A 183 -1.17 -6.26 7.13
CA LEU A 183 -1.01 -6.36 5.68
C LEU A 183 -2.36 -6.68 5.04
N LEU A 184 -2.79 -5.83 4.11
CA LEU A 184 -4.11 -5.88 3.48
C LEU A 184 -4.01 -6.32 2.02
N GLY A 185 -4.66 -7.44 1.68
CA GLY A 185 -4.72 -8.04 0.35
C GLY A 185 -6.14 -8.25 -0.17
N VAL A 186 -7.12 -7.42 0.22
CA VAL A 186 -8.54 -7.56 -0.21
C VAL A 186 -8.90 -6.75 -1.46
N GLY A 187 -7.91 -6.10 -2.06
CA GLY A 187 -8.02 -5.36 -3.32
C GLY A 187 -8.62 -3.96 -3.18
N ALA A 188 -8.22 -3.09 -4.14
CA ALA A 188 -8.70 -1.71 -4.20
C ALA A 188 -10.14 -1.60 -4.76
N PRO A 189 -10.96 -0.69 -4.24
CA PRO A 189 -10.69 0.37 -3.25
C PRO A 189 -10.86 -0.05 -1.78
N ARG A 190 -11.23 -1.31 -1.54
CA ARG A 190 -11.67 -1.79 -0.22
C ARG A 190 -10.56 -1.74 0.83
N GLN A 191 -9.37 -2.19 0.48
CA GLN A 191 -8.22 -2.22 1.39
C GLN A 191 -7.78 -0.82 1.82
N GLU A 192 -7.76 0.15 0.91
CA GLU A 192 -7.35 1.52 1.23
C GLU A 192 -8.39 2.23 2.10
N ARG A 193 -9.69 2.02 1.81
CA ARG A 193 -10.77 2.57 2.64
C ARG A 193 -10.78 1.94 4.04
N PHE A 194 -10.62 0.62 4.13
CA PHE A 194 -10.50 -0.09 5.41
C PHE A 194 -9.28 0.38 6.21
N ALA A 195 -8.11 0.53 5.56
CA ALA A 195 -6.88 0.97 6.21
C ALA A 195 -7.07 2.31 6.95
N VAL A 196 -7.70 3.29 6.29
CA VAL A 196 -7.95 4.61 6.88
C VAL A 196 -8.98 4.55 8.01
N LEU A 197 -10.03 3.74 7.85
CA LEU A 197 -11.03 3.55 8.90
C LEU A 197 -10.40 2.89 10.14
N ALA A 198 -9.67 1.78 9.93
CA ALA A 198 -9.04 1.04 11.01
C ALA A 198 -7.93 1.84 11.72
N ALA A 199 -7.15 2.65 11.00
CA ALA A 199 -6.11 3.49 11.58
C ALA A 199 -6.65 4.55 12.55
N ARG A 200 -7.87 5.06 12.35
CA ARG A 200 -8.52 5.97 13.29
C ARG A 200 -8.83 5.30 14.62
N ALA A 201 -9.22 4.04 14.59
CA ALA A 201 -9.53 3.26 15.80
C ALA A 201 -8.25 2.69 16.45
N LEU A 202 -7.20 2.44 15.66
CA LEU A 202 -5.96 1.78 16.08
C LEU A 202 -4.74 2.64 15.69
N PRO A 203 -4.51 3.79 16.33
CA PRO A 203 -3.51 4.77 15.92
C PRO A 203 -2.05 4.31 16.10
N GLN A 204 -1.83 3.17 16.76
CA GLN A 204 -0.50 2.56 16.91
C GLN A 204 -0.23 1.44 15.90
N THR A 205 -1.22 1.07 15.06
CA THR A 205 -1.09 0.01 14.07
C THR A 205 -0.80 0.59 12.68
N GLY A 206 0.22 0.05 12.00
CA GLY A 206 0.49 0.32 10.60
C GLY A 206 -0.41 -0.53 9.70
N PHE A 207 -1.04 0.07 8.70
CA PHE A 207 -1.87 -0.61 7.70
C PHE A 207 -1.23 -0.48 6.33
N ALA A 208 -0.83 -1.59 5.72
CA ALA A 208 -0.18 -1.61 4.42
C ALA A 208 -1.05 -2.32 3.38
N SER A 209 -1.55 -1.55 2.39
CA SER A 209 -2.30 -2.05 1.24
C SER A 209 -1.35 -2.66 0.22
N VAL A 210 -1.16 -3.99 0.25
CA VAL A 210 -0.19 -4.72 -0.58
C VAL A 210 -0.83 -5.44 -1.78
N GLY A 211 -2.14 -5.32 -1.94
CA GLY A 211 -2.88 -5.91 -3.07
C GLY A 211 -2.72 -7.43 -3.15
N ALA A 212 -2.40 -7.93 -4.33
CA ALA A 212 -2.24 -9.36 -4.58
C ALA A 212 -0.95 -9.96 -3.94
N GLY A 213 -0.21 -9.20 -3.13
CA GLY A 213 1.03 -9.66 -2.53
C GLY A 213 0.87 -10.92 -1.70
N LEU A 214 -0.21 -11.01 -0.92
CA LEU A 214 -0.53 -12.18 -0.10
C LEU A 214 -0.90 -13.40 -0.97
N ASP A 215 -1.68 -13.21 -2.04
CA ASP A 215 -2.05 -14.28 -2.98
C ASP A 215 -0.83 -14.86 -3.71
N PHE A 216 0.16 -14.00 -4.04
CA PHE A 216 1.41 -14.46 -4.66
C PHE A 216 2.24 -15.34 -3.71
N LEU A 217 2.32 -14.98 -2.43
CA LEU A 217 3.02 -15.79 -1.43
C LEU A 217 2.30 -17.11 -1.16
N ALA A 218 0.99 -17.11 -1.27
CA ALA A 218 0.17 -18.31 -1.15
C ALA A 218 0.22 -19.23 -2.39
N GLY A 219 0.88 -18.81 -3.48
CA GLY A 219 0.92 -19.56 -4.73
C GLY A 219 -0.42 -19.60 -5.49
N LEU A 220 -1.43 -18.87 -5.01
CA LEU A 220 -2.76 -18.81 -5.64
C LEU A 220 -2.77 -18.00 -6.94
N GLN A 221 -1.80 -17.11 -7.11
CA GLN A 221 -1.57 -16.39 -8.36
C GLN A 221 -0.14 -16.63 -8.84
N LYS A 222 0.00 -16.95 -10.14
CA LYS A 222 1.33 -17.13 -10.76
C LYS A 222 1.94 -15.75 -11.04
N ARG A 223 3.10 -15.52 -10.45
CA ARG A 223 3.92 -14.32 -10.74
C ARG A 223 4.52 -14.43 -12.15
N ALA A 224 4.70 -13.28 -12.80
CA ALA A 224 5.42 -13.25 -14.08
C ALA A 224 6.85 -13.82 -13.92
N PRO A 225 7.37 -14.57 -14.89
CA PRO A 225 8.76 -15.02 -14.89
C PRO A 225 9.76 -13.89 -14.66
N ALA A 226 10.91 -14.18 -14.08
CA ALA A 226 11.91 -13.15 -13.74
C ALA A 226 12.35 -12.32 -14.96
N ALA A 227 12.50 -12.94 -16.12
CA ALA A 227 12.81 -12.26 -17.38
C ALA A 227 11.73 -11.24 -17.79
N VAL A 228 10.45 -11.61 -17.66
CA VAL A 228 9.31 -10.72 -17.96
C VAL A 228 9.27 -9.54 -16.98
N ARG A 229 9.56 -9.78 -15.70
CA ARG A 229 9.66 -8.73 -14.67
C ARG A 229 10.85 -7.80 -14.93
N GLY A 230 12.01 -8.37 -15.28
CA GLY A 230 13.21 -7.61 -15.70
C GLY A 230 12.96 -6.72 -16.90
N ALA A 231 12.20 -7.22 -17.88
CA ALA A 231 11.75 -6.45 -19.05
C ALA A 231 10.63 -5.43 -18.73
N ARG A 232 10.16 -5.32 -17.47
CA ARG A 232 9.07 -4.44 -17.03
C ARG A 232 7.73 -4.71 -17.72
N MET A 233 7.52 -5.96 -18.19
CA MET A 233 6.34 -6.41 -18.94
C MET A 233 5.38 -7.25 -18.08
N GLU A 234 5.47 -7.19 -16.76
CA GLU A 234 4.58 -7.93 -15.85
C GLU A 234 3.10 -7.63 -16.12
N TRP A 235 2.78 -6.39 -16.44
CA TRP A 235 1.40 -5.98 -16.79
C TRP A 235 0.87 -6.73 -18.03
N LEU A 236 1.72 -6.94 -19.05
CA LEU A 236 1.35 -7.68 -20.27
C LEU A 236 1.15 -9.16 -19.96
N TRP A 237 2.05 -9.76 -19.18
CA TRP A 237 1.91 -11.12 -18.69
C TRP A 237 0.59 -11.32 -17.95
N ARG A 238 0.24 -10.42 -17.03
CA ARG A 238 -1.02 -10.47 -16.27
C ARG A 238 -2.24 -10.29 -17.20
N ALA A 239 -2.16 -9.39 -18.18
CA ALA A 239 -3.22 -9.20 -19.17
C ALA A 239 -3.49 -10.48 -19.96
N LEU A 240 -2.43 -11.15 -20.43
CA LEU A 240 -2.52 -12.40 -21.19
C LEU A 240 -2.94 -13.59 -20.32
N SER A 241 -2.52 -13.62 -19.05
CA SER A 241 -2.89 -14.69 -18.11
C SER A 241 -4.35 -14.62 -17.64
N SER A 242 -4.99 -13.45 -17.70
CA SER A 242 -6.39 -13.26 -17.28
C SER A 242 -7.09 -12.19 -18.12
N PRO A 243 -7.25 -12.39 -19.45
CA PRO A 243 -7.67 -11.35 -20.38
C PRO A 243 -9.08 -10.83 -20.09
N ARG A 244 -10.01 -11.71 -19.72
CA ARG A 244 -11.40 -11.33 -19.41
C ARG A 244 -11.51 -10.44 -18.17
N ARG A 245 -10.66 -10.67 -17.16
CA ARG A 245 -10.66 -9.92 -15.89
C ARG A 245 -9.83 -8.64 -15.97
N LEU A 246 -8.66 -8.70 -16.59
CA LEU A 246 -7.68 -7.61 -16.58
C LEU A 246 -7.68 -6.77 -17.86
N GLY A 247 -8.12 -7.33 -19.01
CA GLY A 247 -8.21 -6.60 -20.27
C GLY A 247 -8.98 -5.27 -20.16
N PRO A 248 -10.23 -5.27 -19.68
CA PRO A 248 -11.01 -4.02 -19.52
C PRO A 248 -10.33 -3.00 -18.58
N ARG A 249 -9.63 -3.46 -17.54
CA ARG A 249 -8.89 -2.58 -16.60
C ARG A 249 -7.72 -1.90 -17.29
N TYR A 250 -6.96 -2.62 -18.13
CA TYR A 250 -5.83 -2.05 -18.87
C TYR A 250 -6.29 -1.07 -19.95
N VAL A 251 -7.39 -1.37 -20.66
CA VAL A 251 -7.98 -0.45 -21.63
C VAL A 251 -8.41 0.87 -20.97
N LYS A 252 -9.16 0.79 -19.87
CA LYS A 252 -9.57 1.98 -19.09
C LYS A 252 -8.36 2.74 -18.56
N GLY A 253 -7.35 2.04 -18.04
CA GLY A 253 -6.11 2.64 -17.58
C GLY A 253 -5.35 3.35 -18.72
N ALA A 254 -5.25 2.74 -19.90
CA ALA A 254 -4.62 3.36 -21.06
C ALA A 254 -5.35 4.64 -21.52
N ALA A 255 -6.67 4.65 -21.47
CA ALA A 255 -7.49 5.79 -21.89
C ALA A 255 -7.25 7.06 -21.06
N ILE A 256 -6.81 6.95 -19.80
CA ILE A 256 -6.53 8.11 -18.95
C ILE A 256 -5.10 8.65 -19.09
N LEU A 257 -4.17 7.87 -19.65
CA LEU A 257 -2.75 8.25 -19.73
C LEU A 257 -2.49 9.55 -20.52
N PRO A 258 -3.18 9.87 -21.64
CA PRO A 258 -2.97 11.14 -22.34
C PRO A 258 -3.26 12.37 -21.48
N GLY A 259 -4.30 12.31 -20.63
CA GLY A 259 -4.60 13.36 -19.66
C GLY A 259 -3.48 13.55 -18.64
N HIS A 260 -3.04 12.46 -18.02
CA HIS A 260 -1.94 12.50 -17.07
C HIS A 260 -0.59 12.91 -17.71
N LEU A 261 -0.36 12.57 -18.98
CA LEU A 261 0.81 13.03 -19.72
C LEU A 261 0.79 14.57 -19.87
N ARG A 262 -0.36 15.13 -20.24
CA ARG A 262 -0.53 16.60 -20.31
C ARG A 262 -0.26 17.26 -18.96
N ASP A 263 -0.79 16.69 -17.86
CA ASP A 263 -0.56 17.22 -16.51
C ASP A 263 0.92 17.11 -16.11
N ALA A 264 1.60 16.01 -16.43
CA ALA A 264 3.02 15.85 -16.19
C ALA A 264 3.89 16.89 -16.95
N LEU A 265 3.53 17.18 -18.21
CA LEU A 265 4.19 18.22 -19.00
C LEU A 265 3.96 19.63 -18.41
N ARG A 266 2.76 19.93 -17.91
CA ARG A 266 2.47 21.19 -17.21
C ARG A 266 3.28 21.33 -15.93
N LEU A 267 3.38 20.25 -15.13
CA LEU A 267 4.18 20.26 -13.90
C LEU A 267 5.68 20.51 -14.17
N ARG A 268 6.19 20.05 -15.32
CA ARG A 268 7.57 20.27 -15.74
C ARG A 268 7.93 21.76 -15.91
N GLY A 269 6.95 22.60 -16.25
CA GLY A 269 7.15 24.05 -16.45
C GLY A 269 6.90 24.90 -15.21
N GLN A 270 6.69 24.29 -14.04
CA GLN A 270 6.41 24.98 -12.77
C GLN A 270 7.61 24.96 -11.79
N ASP A 271 8.82 24.74 -12.29
CA ASP A 271 10.07 24.84 -11.50
C ASP A 271 10.59 26.27 -11.43
#